data_aadd51af998756abde27404f021afb16
#
_entry.id   aadd51af998756abde27404f021afb16
#
_cell.length_a   1.000
_cell.length_b   1.000
_cell.length_c   1.000
_cell.angle_alpha   90.00
_cell.angle_beta   90.00
_cell.angle_gamma   90.00
#
_symmetry.space_group_name_H-M   'P 1'
#
loop_
_entity.id
_entity.type
_entity.pdbx_description
1 polymer ?
#
loop_
_entity_poly.entity_id
_entity_poly.type
_entity_poly.pdbx_seq_one_letter_code
_entity_poly.pdbx_strand_id
1 'polypeptide(L)'
;RELCGEEPLLQLLPYKIKKAAVLATGSEVFHGRIKDTFTPVLEEKLAEFNVEVVYKQVLDDKPEQITAAIKTAIEEKGAEMVLCTGGMSVDPDDRTPLAIKNTGARIVSYGAPVLPGAMFLLSYYGEKQVPVLGLPGCVMYAKRTIFDLVLPRVLACDLVTADELAALGAVSYTHLTL
;
A
#
# COMPACT_ATOMS: atom_id res chain seq x y z
N ARG A 1 -5.37 -29.90 -25.17
CA ARG A 1 -5.39 -30.40 -23.78
C ARG A 1 -3.98 -30.69 -23.26
N GLU A 2 -3.09 -31.27 -24.07
CA GLU A 2 -1.70 -31.57 -23.65
C GLU A 2 -0.84 -30.30 -23.34
N LEU A 3 -1.16 -29.16 -23.93
CA LEU A 3 -0.43 -27.89 -23.71
C LEU A 3 -0.84 -27.13 -22.46
N CYS A 4 -1.99 -27.42 -21.84
CA CYS A 4 -2.53 -26.65 -20.73
C CYS A 4 -2.23 -27.24 -19.34
N GLY A 5 -1.66 -28.46 -19.27
CA GLY A 5 -1.43 -29.15 -17.99
C GLY A 5 -2.72 -29.46 -17.21
N GLU A 6 -2.59 -29.84 -15.95
CA GLU A 6 -3.70 -30.14 -15.04
C GLU A 6 -4.16 -28.90 -14.25
N GLU A 7 -3.32 -27.86 -14.16
CA GLU A 7 -3.62 -26.62 -13.46
C GLU A 7 -4.57 -25.71 -14.25
N PRO A 8 -5.55 -25.07 -13.60
CA PRO A 8 -6.45 -24.15 -14.27
C PRO A 8 -5.69 -22.91 -14.75
N LEU A 9 -5.89 -22.51 -16.02
CA LEU A 9 -5.28 -21.31 -16.62
C LEU A 9 -5.78 -20.01 -15.96
N LEU A 10 -6.96 -20.02 -15.37
CA LEU A 10 -7.58 -18.89 -14.69
C LEU A 10 -8.14 -19.35 -13.35
N GLN A 11 -7.89 -18.55 -12.31
CA GLN A 11 -8.42 -18.77 -10.97
C GLN A 11 -9.19 -17.53 -10.52
N LEU A 12 -10.35 -17.73 -9.91
CA LEU A 12 -11.10 -16.67 -9.25
C LEU A 12 -10.78 -16.67 -7.75
N LEU A 13 -10.07 -15.64 -7.29
CA LEU A 13 -9.74 -15.45 -5.90
C LEU A 13 -10.69 -14.45 -5.24
N PRO A 14 -11.44 -14.83 -4.18
CA PRO A 14 -12.29 -13.89 -3.47
C PRO A 14 -11.46 -12.89 -2.66
N TYR A 15 -11.93 -11.66 -2.54
CA TYR A 15 -11.35 -10.68 -1.63
C TYR A 15 -11.60 -11.07 -0.19
N LYS A 16 -10.52 -11.32 0.56
CA LYS A 16 -10.53 -11.77 1.95
C LYS A 16 -10.38 -10.61 2.93
N ILE A 17 -9.57 -9.61 2.60
CA ILE A 17 -9.37 -8.42 3.43
C ILE A 17 -10.62 -7.54 3.35
N LYS A 18 -11.17 -7.20 4.52
CA LYS A 18 -12.38 -6.38 4.66
C LYS A 18 -12.17 -5.14 5.54
N LYS A 19 -11.05 -5.07 6.26
CA LYS A 19 -10.75 -4.00 7.21
C LYS A 19 -9.38 -3.41 6.92
N ALA A 20 -9.33 -2.09 6.72
CA ALA A 20 -8.11 -1.37 6.50
C ALA A 20 -7.90 -0.26 7.53
N ALA A 21 -6.65 0.12 7.73
CA ALA A 21 -6.29 1.35 8.42
C ALA A 21 -5.61 2.32 7.44
N VAL A 22 -5.83 3.62 7.64
CA VAL A 22 -5.19 4.70 6.88
C VAL A 22 -4.43 5.60 7.84
N LEU A 23 -3.13 5.69 7.63
CA LEU A 23 -2.22 6.54 8.41
C LEU A 23 -1.65 7.62 7.48
N ALA A 24 -2.07 8.87 7.68
CA ALA A 24 -1.54 10.01 6.95
C ALA A 24 -0.41 10.64 7.74
N THR A 25 0.80 10.69 7.17
CA THR A 25 1.96 11.30 7.82
C THR A 25 2.30 12.64 7.17
N GLY A 26 2.88 13.53 7.94
CA GLY A 26 3.33 14.83 7.49
C GLY A 26 3.12 15.90 8.54
N SER A 27 4.18 16.62 8.91
CA SER A 27 4.10 17.67 9.93
C SER A 27 3.15 18.80 9.56
N GLU A 28 3.02 19.12 8.27
CA GLU A 28 2.10 20.18 7.82
C GLU A 28 0.62 19.78 7.99
N VAL A 29 0.29 18.53 7.70
CA VAL A 29 -1.07 17.99 7.91
C VAL A 29 -1.35 17.82 9.39
N PHE A 30 -0.37 17.32 10.16
CA PHE A 30 -0.49 17.10 11.60
C PHE A 30 -0.71 18.42 12.37
N HIS A 31 -0.03 19.49 11.98
CA HIS A 31 -0.22 20.81 12.59
C HIS A 31 -1.38 21.62 11.99
N GLY A 32 -2.17 21.01 11.11
CA GLY A 32 -3.36 21.64 10.52
C GLY A 32 -3.06 22.77 9.52
N ARG A 33 -1.83 22.85 9.01
CA ARG A 33 -1.44 23.83 7.98
C ARG A 33 -2.01 23.48 6.62
N ILE A 34 -2.12 22.17 6.33
CA ILE A 34 -2.69 21.62 5.12
C ILE A 34 -3.76 20.61 5.52
N LYS A 35 -4.87 20.57 4.78
CA LYS A 35 -5.92 19.57 4.99
C LYS A 35 -5.46 18.21 4.46
N ASP A 36 -5.76 17.14 5.22
CA ASP A 36 -5.59 15.77 4.72
C ASP A 36 -6.52 15.52 3.52
N THR A 37 -5.91 15.29 2.38
CA THR A 37 -6.58 14.98 1.12
C THR A 37 -6.37 13.53 0.69
N PHE A 38 -5.47 12.79 1.38
CA PHE A 38 -5.20 11.38 1.10
C PHE A 38 -6.30 10.48 1.63
N THR A 39 -6.67 10.65 2.89
CA THR A 39 -7.65 9.77 3.55
C THR A 39 -8.95 9.67 2.77
N PRO A 40 -9.60 10.77 2.31
CA PRO A 40 -10.85 10.66 1.55
C PRO A 40 -10.70 9.87 0.24
N VAL A 41 -9.60 10.07 -0.49
CA VAL A 41 -9.35 9.36 -1.75
C VAL A 41 -9.15 7.86 -1.51
N LEU A 42 -8.45 7.50 -0.43
CA LEU A 42 -8.26 6.09 -0.09
C LEU A 42 -9.55 5.43 0.40
N GLU A 43 -10.36 6.14 1.18
CA GLU A 43 -11.69 5.66 1.59
C GLU A 43 -12.57 5.36 0.37
N GLU A 44 -12.58 6.24 -0.64
CA GLU A 44 -13.32 6.03 -1.89
C GLU A 44 -12.81 4.80 -2.66
N LYS A 45 -11.49 4.67 -2.83
CA LYS A 45 -10.88 3.50 -3.52
C LYS A 45 -11.15 2.19 -2.78
N LEU A 46 -11.10 2.17 -1.46
CA LEU A 46 -11.38 0.99 -0.64
C LEU A 46 -12.86 0.61 -0.67
N ALA A 47 -13.76 1.60 -0.73
CA ALA A 47 -15.19 1.38 -0.84
C ALA A 47 -15.58 0.64 -2.13
N GLU A 48 -14.85 0.84 -3.25
CA GLU A 48 -15.05 0.07 -4.50
C GLU A 48 -14.96 -1.45 -4.27
N PHE A 49 -14.19 -1.89 -3.25
CA PHE A 49 -13.96 -3.30 -2.90
C PHE A 49 -14.71 -3.76 -1.65
N ASN A 50 -15.60 -2.92 -1.09
CA ASN A 50 -16.29 -3.17 0.18
C ASN A 50 -15.31 -3.41 1.34
N VAL A 51 -14.24 -2.61 1.41
CA VAL A 51 -13.26 -2.60 2.51
C VAL A 51 -13.57 -1.43 3.43
N GLU A 52 -13.82 -1.72 4.70
CA GLU A 52 -14.09 -0.72 5.74
C GLU A 52 -12.79 -0.13 6.29
N VAL A 53 -12.74 1.19 6.47
CA VAL A 53 -11.63 1.85 7.18
C VAL A 53 -11.96 1.87 8.67
N VAL A 54 -11.39 0.93 9.42
CA VAL A 54 -11.63 0.76 10.87
C VAL A 54 -10.77 1.64 11.76
N TYR A 55 -9.69 2.19 11.21
CA TYR A 55 -8.81 3.10 11.93
C TYR A 55 -8.18 4.11 10.98
N LYS A 56 -8.16 5.37 11.39
CA LYS A 56 -7.47 6.45 10.67
C LYS A 56 -6.82 7.40 11.65
N GLN A 57 -5.62 7.84 11.31
CA GLN A 57 -4.87 8.78 12.12
C GLN A 57 -3.97 9.66 11.25
N VAL A 58 -3.90 10.94 11.62
CA VAL A 58 -2.89 11.86 11.10
C VAL A 58 -1.74 11.90 12.10
N LEU A 59 -0.51 11.77 11.61
CA LEU A 59 0.70 11.64 12.42
C LEU A 59 1.75 12.66 11.98
N ASP A 60 2.55 13.10 12.93
CA ASP A 60 3.79 13.84 12.66
C ASP A 60 4.85 12.91 12.04
N ASP A 61 5.86 13.47 11.37
CA ASP A 61 6.94 12.72 10.70
C ASP A 61 7.96 12.10 11.68
N LYS A 62 7.45 11.48 12.75
CA LYS A 62 8.24 10.79 13.77
C LYS A 62 8.14 9.28 13.59
N PRO A 63 9.24 8.60 13.21
CA PRO A 63 9.23 7.17 12.94
C PRO A 63 8.64 6.33 14.06
N GLU A 64 8.92 6.70 15.32
CA GLU A 64 8.44 5.95 16.48
C GLU A 64 6.92 6.01 16.61
N GLN A 65 6.32 7.18 16.34
CA GLN A 65 4.87 7.38 16.38
C GLN A 65 4.19 6.62 15.24
N ILE A 66 4.75 6.69 14.04
CA ILE A 66 4.23 5.97 12.87
C ILE A 66 4.32 4.45 13.10
N THR A 67 5.46 3.97 13.61
CA THR A 67 5.66 2.54 13.95
C THR A 67 4.63 2.08 14.99
N ALA A 68 4.41 2.85 16.06
CA ALA A 68 3.43 2.53 17.08
C ALA A 68 2.00 2.51 16.51
N ALA A 69 1.64 3.49 15.67
CA ALA A 69 0.32 3.56 15.06
C ALA A 69 0.04 2.38 14.11
N ILE A 70 1.05 1.92 13.35
CA ILE A 70 0.91 0.72 12.50
C ILE A 70 0.60 -0.50 13.39
N LYS A 71 1.35 -0.70 14.46
CA LYS A 71 1.12 -1.82 15.39
C LYS A 71 -0.25 -1.74 16.06
N THR A 72 -0.62 -0.57 16.57
CA THR A 72 -1.96 -0.33 17.15
C THR A 72 -3.08 -0.62 16.15
N ALA A 73 -2.92 -0.20 14.89
CA ALA A 73 -3.90 -0.48 13.84
C ALA A 73 -4.13 -1.98 13.64
N ILE A 74 -3.06 -2.77 13.64
CA ILE A 74 -3.14 -4.22 13.39
C ILE A 74 -3.57 -4.96 14.67
N GLU A 75 -2.88 -4.72 15.80
CA GLU A 75 -2.97 -5.53 17.00
C GLU A 75 -4.20 -5.18 17.87
N GLU A 76 -4.59 -3.88 17.89
CA GLU A 76 -5.68 -3.40 18.76
C GLU A 76 -6.95 -3.07 17.98
N LYS A 77 -6.83 -2.51 16.76
CA LYS A 77 -7.98 -2.08 15.96
C LYS A 77 -8.45 -3.15 14.96
N GLY A 78 -7.66 -4.22 14.82
CA GLY A 78 -8.02 -5.35 13.98
C GLY A 78 -8.00 -5.03 12.47
N ALA A 79 -7.15 -4.08 12.06
CA ALA A 79 -6.92 -3.82 10.65
C ALA A 79 -6.22 -5.03 10.00
N GLU A 80 -6.73 -5.46 8.87
CA GLU A 80 -6.21 -6.55 8.06
C GLU A 80 -5.25 -6.05 6.97
N MET A 81 -5.17 -4.73 6.80
CA MET A 81 -4.25 -4.02 5.92
C MET A 81 -4.01 -2.62 6.47
N VAL A 82 -2.79 -2.08 6.30
CA VAL A 82 -2.45 -0.70 6.68
C VAL A 82 -1.92 0.04 5.46
N LEU A 83 -2.47 1.22 5.21
CA LEU A 83 -2.03 2.15 4.18
C LEU A 83 -1.37 3.36 4.85
N CYS A 84 -0.10 3.57 4.57
CA CYS A 84 0.66 4.73 5.04
C CYS A 84 0.85 5.72 3.89
N THR A 85 0.53 6.98 4.10
CA THR A 85 0.69 8.05 3.10
C THR A 85 1.50 9.19 3.69
N GLY A 86 2.19 9.95 2.83
CA GLY A 86 3.13 10.99 3.24
C GLY A 86 4.51 10.43 3.59
N GLY A 87 5.56 11.25 3.49
CA GLY A 87 6.92 10.82 3.70
C GLY A 87 7.33 9.60 2.86
N MET A 88 6.88 9.55 1.61
CA MET A 88 7.04 8.43 0.67
C MET A 88 7.58 8.89 -0.68
N SER A 89 8.49 9.85 -0.69
CA SER A 89 9.19 10.32 -1.88
C SER A 89 10.65 9.83 -1.89
N VAL A 90 11.49 10.48 -2.68
CA VAL A 90 12.93 10.22 -2.71
C VAL A 90 13.72 11.08 -1.71
N ASP A 91 13.02 11.84 -0.88
CA ASP A 91 13.65 12.73 0.08
C ASP A 91 14.30 11.90 1.21
N PRO A 92 15.58 12.14 1.55
CA PRO A 92 16.25 11.48 2.68
C PRO A 92 15.56 11.72 4.02
N ASP A 93 14.76 12.79 4.14
CA ASP A 93 14.01 13.12 5.35
C ASP A 93 12.68 12.38 5.47
N ASP A 94 12.28 11.64 4.46
CA ASP A 94 11.08 10.79 4.49
C ASP A 94 11.22 9.66 5.51
N ARG A 95 10.34 9.63 6.50
CA ARG A 95 10.43 8.74 7.67
C ARG A 95 9.49 7.53 7.60
N THR A 96 8.51 7.55 6.72
CA THR A 96 7.51 6.47 6.63
C THR A 96 8.12 5.12 6.26
N PRO A 97 9.06 4.99 5.29
CA PRO A 97 9.70 3.70 4.99
C PRO A 97 10.50 3.14 6.17
N LEU A 98 11.20 4.03 6.90
CA LEU A 98 11.92 3.65 8.11
C LEU A 98 10.97 3.16 9.21
N ALA A 99 9.85 3.86 9.41
CA ALA A 99 8.84 3.47 10.38
C ALA A 99 8.22 2.10 10.07
N ILE A 100 7.91 1.84 8.80
CA ILE A 100 7.42 0.52 8.35
C ILE A 100 8.47 -0.56 8.65
N LYS A 101 9.74 -0.32 8.32
CA LYS A 101 10.84 -1.24 8.63
C LYS A 101 10.96 -1.51 10.13
N ASN A 102 10.81 -0.49 10.97
CA ASN A 102 10.94 -0.59 12.43
C ASN A 102 9.78 -1.39 13.06
N THR A 103 8.67 -1.63 12.37
CA THR A 103 7.63 -2.56 12.86
C THR A 103 8.13 -4.00 12.93
N GLY A 104 9.17 -4.35 12.16
CA GLY A 104 9.62 -5.71 11.90
C GLY A 104 8.93 -6.35 10.67
N ALA A 105 8.17 -5.57 9.90
CA ALA A 105 7.58 -6.05 8.66
C ALA A 105 8.65 -6.43 7.63
N ARG A 106 8.43 -7.53 6.92
CA ARG A 106 9.27 -7.97 5.81
C ARG A 106 8.96 -7.10 4.59
N ILE A 107 9.89 -6.21 4.25
CA ILE A 107 9.77 -5.39 3.05
C ILE A 107 9.96 -6.29 1.83
N VAL A 108 8.98 -6.27 0.92
CA VAL A 108 9.03 -6.96 -0.37
C VAL A 108 9.74 -6.10 -1.40
N SER A 109 9.30 -4.84 -1.51
CA SER A 109 9.92 -3.86 -2.40
C SER A 109 9.69 -2.45 -1.86
N TYR A 110 10.68 -1.59 -2.05
CA TYR A 110 10.54 -0.15 -1.97
C TYR A 110 10.97 0.43 -3.31
N GLY A 111 9.97 0.89 -4.05
CA GLY A 111 10.08 1.24 -5.46
C GLY A 111 9.56 0.14 -6.39
N ALA A 112 9.00 0.57 -7.51
CA ALA A 112 8.55 -0.31 -8.58
C ALA A 112 8.63 0.43 -9.93
N PRO A 113 8.91 -0.27 -11.04
CA PRO A 113 9.08 0.35 -12.35
C PRO A 113 7.74 0.67 -13.02
N VAL A 114 6.83 1.31 -12.28
CA VAL A 114 5.47 1.68 -12.74
C VAL A 114 5.23 3.15 -12.47
N LEU A 115 4.76 3.87 -13.48
CA LEU A 115 4.35 5.27 -13.37
C LEU A 115 2.85 5.40 -13.71
N PRO A 116 2.10 6.19 -12.92
CA PRO A 116 2.55 6.86 -11.68
C PRO A 116 2.63 5.90 -10.49
N GLY A 117 3.58 6.17 -9.57
CA GLY A 117 3.69 5.46 -8.31
C GLY A 117 5.02 4.77 -8.04
N ALA A 118 6.11 5.18 -8.72
CA ALA A 118 7.42 4.53 -8.61
C ALA A 118 7.94 4.31 -7.19
N MET A 119 7.59 5.17 -6.23
CA MET A 119 8.01 5.06 -4.83
C MET A 119 7.06 4.22 -3.93
N PHE A 120 6.26 3.36 -4.55
CA PHE A 120 5.41 2.43 -3.82
C PHE A 120 6.23 1.47 -2.96
N LEU A 121 5.77 1.26 -1.70
CA LEU A 121 6.36 0.28 -0.79
C LEU A 121 5.34 -0.80 -0.47
N LEU A 122 5.75 -2.06 -0.59
CA LEU A 122 4.98 -3.22 -0.16
C LEU A 122 5.76 -3.97 0.90
N SER A 123 5.09 -4.27 2.00
CA SER A 123 5.63 -5.11 3.08
C SER A 123 4.53 -5.97 3.70
N TYR A 124 4.95 -7.00 4.44
CA TYR A 124 4.05 -7.90 5.18
C TYR A 124 4.49 -8.00 6.64
N TYR A 125 3.55 -7.78 7.57
CA TYR A 125 3.79 -7.78 8.99
C TYR A 125 3.32 -9.08 9.67
N GLY A 126 4.17 -9.63 10.54
CA GLY A 126 3.87 -10.78 11.40
C GLY A 126 3.61 -12.09 10.65
N GLU A 127 3.22 -13.11 11.39
CA GLU A 127 2.95 -14.45 10.84
C GLU A 127 1.72 -14.46 9.91
N LYS A 128 0.74 -13.61 10.20
CA LYS A 128 -0.48 -13.47 9.38
C LYS A 128 -0.23 -12.76 8.05
N GLN A 129 0.99 -12.29 7.80
CA GLN A 129 1.37 -11.58 6.58
C GLN A 129 0.45 -10.38 6.30
N VAL A 130 0.12 -9.59 7.34
CA VAL A 130 -0.72 -8.39 7.19
C VAL A 130 0.01 -7.39 6.28
N PRO A 131 -0.60 -6.98 5.15
CA PRO A 131 0.05 -6.04 4.24
C PRO A 131 0.11 -4.64 4.85
N VAL A 132 1.31 -4.06 4.81
CA VAL A 132 1.57 -2.66 5.16
C VAL A 132 2.17 -1.99 3.93
N LEU A 133 1.43 -1.04 3.37
CA LEU A 133 1.77 -0.37 2.13
C LEU A 133 2.15 1.09 2.39
N GLY A 134 3.22 1.53 1.75
CA GLY A 134 3.60 2.94 1.67
C GLY A 134 3.19 3.50 0.30
N LEU A 135 2.35 4.53 0.31
CA LEU A 135 1.73 5.07 -0.89
C LEU A 135 2.33 6.43 -1.26
N PRO A 136 2.87 6.59 -2.48
CA PRO A 136 3.40 7.86 -2.96
C PRO A 136 2.29 8.88 -3.22
N GLY A 137 2.64 10.17 -3.19
CA GLY A 137 1.70 11.29 -3.30
C GLY A 137 0.81 11.30 -4.55
N CYS A 138 1.25 10.67 -5.64
CA CYS A 138 0.49 10.59 -6.88
C CYS A 138 -0.86 9.84 -6.74
N VAL A 139 -1.05 9.04 -5.70
CA VAL A 139 -2.33 8.34 -5.43
C VAL A 139 -3.49 9.33 -5.27
N MET A 140 -3.22 10.57 -4.81
CA MET A 140 -4.23 11.62 -4.69
C MET A 140 -4.68 12.20 -6.04
N TYR A 141 -3.77 12.26 -7.00
CA TYR A 141 -4.00 13.03 -8.23
C TYR A 141 -4.29 12.14 -9.43
N ALA A 142 -3.68 10.96 -9.46
CA ALA A 142 -3.82 10.04 -10.58
C ALA A 142 -4.99 9.08 -10.36
N LYS A 143 -5.84 8.95 -11.37
CA LYS A 143 -7.00 8.06 -11.33
C LYS A 143 -6.57 6.61 -11.08
N ARG A 144 -5.47 6.18 -11.69
CA ARG A 144 -4.88 4.85 -11.53
C ARG A 144 -3.36 4.97 -11.31
N THR A 145 -2.85 4.20 -10.38
CA THR A 145 -1.44 4.13 -10.00
C THR A 145 -1.05 2.67 -9.81
N ILE A 146 0.19 2.38 -9.46
CA ILE A 146 0.62 1.03 -9.07
C ILE A 146 -0.23 0.47 -7.92
N PHE A 147 -0.68 1.32 -6.99
CA PHE A 147 -1.56 0.91 -5.90
C PHE A 147 -2.83 0.23 -6.44
N ASP A 148 -3.46 0.81 -7.45
CA ASP A 148 -4.69 0.26 -8.04
C ASP A 148 -4.46 -1.07 -8.80
N LEU A 149 -3.23 -1.33 -9.26
CA LEU A 149 -2.85 -2.60 -9.88
C LEU A 149 -2.60 -3.70 -8.84
N VAL A 150 -2.02 -3.34 -7.70
CA VAL A 150 -1.62 -4.29 -6.66
C VAL A 150 -2.75 -4.56 -5.66
N LEU A 151 -3.61 -3.57 -5.39
CA LEU A 151 -4.67 -3.65 -4.38
C LEU A 151 -5.57 -4.89 -4.53
N PRO A 152 -6.09 -5.26 -5.72
CA PRO A 152 -6.94 -6.44 -5.85
C PRO A 152 -6.25 -7.75 -5.41
N ARG A 153 -4.96 -7.90 -5.73
CA ARG A 153 -4.16 -9.06 -5.32
C ARG A 153 -3.96 -9.09 -3.81
N VAL A 154 -3.60 -7.95 -3.22
CA VAL A 154 -3.47 -7.80 -1.77
C VAL A 154 -4.78 -8.15 -1.08
N LEU A 155 -5.91 -7.64 -1.54
CA LEU A 155 -7.23 -7.94 -0.97
C LEU A 155 -7.61 -9.41 -1.04
N ALA A 156 -7.15 -10.12 -2.06
CA ALA A 156 -7.35 -11.56 -2.20
C ALA A 156 -6.39 -12.38 -1.31
N CYS A 157 -5.47 -11.75 -0.58
CA CYS A 157 -4.35 -12.38 0.13
C CYS A 157 -3.45 -13.19 -0.83
N ASP A 158 -3.33 -12.75 -2.06
CA ASP A 158 -2.35 -13.26 -3.02
C ASP A 158 -1.03 -12.51 -2.76
N LEU A 159 -0.05 -13.23 -2.22
CA LEU A 159 1.23 -12.64 -1.84
C LEU A 159 2.02 -12.18 -3.06
N VAL A 160 2.10 -10.88 -3.22
CA VAL A 160 2.84 -10.26 -4.32
C VAL A 160 4.34 -10.27 -4.01
N THR A 161 5.15 -10.71 -4.96
CA THR A 161 6.60 -10.78 -4.86
C THR A 161 7.29 -9.56 -5.50
N ALA A 162 8.59 -9.39 -5.20
CA ALA A 162 9.39 -8.33 -5.82
C ALA A 162 9.52 -8.52 -7.34
N ASP A 163 9.67 -9.76 -7.81
CA ASP A 163 9.79 -10.09 -9.23
C ASP A 163 8.50 -9.78 -9.99
N GLU A 164 7.34 -10.04 -9.38
CA GLU A 164 6.04 -9.69 -9.95
C GLU A 164 5.83 -8.19 -10.03
N LEU A 165 6.25 -7.43 -9.01
CA LEU A 165 6.24 -5.96 -9.07
C LEU A 165 7.17 -5.43 -10.17
N ALA A 166 8.34 -6.02 -10.31
CA ALA A 166 9.29 -5.67 -11.36
C ALA A 166 8.73 -5.98 -12.76
N ALA A 167 8.02 -7.10 -12.91
CA ALA A 167 7.39 -7.50 -14.17
C ALA A 167 6.30 -6.52 -14.66
N LEU A 168 5.65 -5.78 -13.75
CA LEU A 168 4.67 -4.74 -14.12
C LEU A 168 5.32 -3.62 -14.95
N GLY A 169 6.61 -3.38 -14.81
CA GLY A 169 7.36 -2.38 -15.57
C GLY A 169 7.45 -2.69 -17.06
N ALA A 170 7.52 -3.96 -17.44
CA ALA A 170 7.58 -4.36 -18.85
C ALA A 170 6.33 -3.91 -19.63
N VAL A 171 5.16 -3.96 -19.01
CA VAL A 171 3.90 -3.51 -19.60
C VAL A 171 3.80 -1.99 -19.63
N SER A 172 4.24 -1.33 -18.56
CA SER A 172 4.19 0.13 -18.40
C SER A 172 5.03 0.85 -19.47
N TYR A 173 6.21 0.35 -19.78
CA TYR A 173 7.10 0.94 -20.79
C TYR A 173 6.69 0.65 -22.23
N THR A 174 6.07 -0.47 -22.51
CA THR A 174 5.61 -0.81 -23.87
C THR A 174 4.41 0.02 -24.33
N HIS A 175 3.61 0.55 -23.41
CA HIS A 175 2.48 1.43 -23.74
C HIS A 175 2.88 2.90 -23.92
N LEU A 176 4.07 3.31 -23.50
CA LEU A 176 4.60 4.67 -23.69
C LEU A 176 5.34 4.85 -25.03
N THR A 177 5.60 3.78 -25.77
CA THR A 177 6.33 3.79 -27.05
C THR A 177 5.42 3.61 -28.28
N LEU A 178 4.13 3.59 -28.11
CA LEU A 178 3.09 3.60 -29.15
C LEU A 178 2.26 4.88 -29.07
#